data_3c5182ac593f575507e8f720dcc923aa
#
_entry.id   3c5182ac593f575507e8f720dcc923aa
#
_cell.length_a   1.000
_cell.length_b   1.000
_cell.length_c   1.000
_cell.angle_alpha   90.00
_cell.angle_beta   90.00
_cell.angle_gamma   90.00
#
_symmetry.space_group_name_H-M   'P 1'
#
loop_
_entity.id
_entity.type
_entity.pdbx_description
1 polymer ?
#
loop_
_entity_poly.entity_id
_entity_poly.type
_entity_poly.pdbx_seq_one_letter_code
_entity_poly.pdbx_strand_id
1 'polypeptide(L)'
;MVTTSDPTAAKPTTGQELELTVDALAFGGNGVARLPIGDRGYVVFVRGGIPGDTVRAVVTKRKRDYAEARTLEVLQPSPDRIEPLAHHPGAAWQILPYERQLEVKTQQIDDALRRLGHLDGFALEPIVAASETWRYRNKLEYSFGEGLDGSLVCGFHAPGSWSRIEPLEDCLLASERGNEVRRIAVDACREVGLQPYDRRAQSGFLRNLVVREGRRTGHVQVRLVTSKGEFDDARFAAALGEAGVNSVVWTQAAGVAETTHGGLDTLLLGGERIQEDLCGLRFSLSTDAFFQTNTEMAEELYAVAHEYAALKGWERVYDLCCGIGTIGLTLAGRASEVVGVELVASAVKDAATNARANEIANARFIAGDVRPVLKDLAAAAGESPDVVVVDPPRAGLSKKVVQRIGEANPKRIVYVSCNPTTLAPNAAQLVADHGYALTRVRPVDMFPQTPHIECVALLERTA
;
A
#
# COMPACT_ATOMS: atom_id res chain seq x y z
N MET A 1 6.78 11.60 -38.48
CA MET A 1 7.36 12.93 -38.21
C MET A 1 6.23 13.94 -38.11
N VAL A 2 5.84 14.33 -36.92
CA VAL A 2 4.97 15.53 -36.72
C VAL A 2 5.71 16.38 -35.69
N THR A 3 6.65 17.15 -36.20
CA THR A 3 7.23 18.32 -35.55
C THR A 3 6.58 19.52 -36.18
N THR A 4 5.54 20.10 -35.58
CA THR A 4 5.22 21.52 -35.66
C THR A 4 3.99 21.84 -34.81
N SER A 5 4.04 22.94 -34.10
CA SER A 5 3.00 23.57 -33.32
C SER A 5 1.79 23.99 -34.19
N ASP A 6 0.90 23.07 -34.51
CA ASP A 6 -0.38 23.38 -35.09
C ASP A 6 -1.45 23.36 -33.97
N PRO A 7 -2.00 24.51 -33.58
CA PRO A 7 -3.05 24.60 -32.56
C PRO A 7 -4.38 23.89 -32.96
N THR A 8 -4.48 23.41 -34.19
CA THR A 8 -5.61 22.64 -34.72
C THR A 8 -5.41 21.14 -34.67
N ALA A 9 -4.30 20.62 -34.11
CA ALA A 9 -4.03 19.21 -34.02
C ALA A 9 -5.15 18.45 -33.30
N ALA A 10 -5.67 17.40 -33.94
CA ALA A 10 -6.73 16.58 -33.36
C ALA A 10 -6.20 15.77 -32.17
N LYS A 11 -7.02 15.60 -31.10
CA LYS A 11 -6.67 14.73 -29.97
C LYS A 11 -6.42 13.31 -30.44
N PRO A 12 -5.45 12.60 -29.85
CA PRO A 12 -5.07 11.26 -30.29
C PRO A 12 -6.23 10.26 -30.14
N THR A 13 -6.25 9.23 -30.95
CA THR A 13 -7.24 8.15 -30.91
C THR A 13 -6.64 6.88 -30.27
N THR A 14 -7.50 6.05 -29.68
CA THR A 14 -7.08 4.74 -29.15
C THR A 14 -6.49 3.88 -30.26
N GLY A 15 -5.35 3.24 -30.01
CA GLY A 15 -4.58 2.47 -31.00
C GLY A 15 -3.56 3.29 -31.79
N GLN A 16 -3.60 4.62 -31.70
CA GLN A 16 -2.64 5.49 -32.39
C GLN A 16 -1.27 5.41 -31.70
N GLU A 17 -0.21 5.28 -32.52
CA GLU A 17 1.16 5.41 -32.05
C GLU A 17 1.60 6.88 -32.09
N LEU A 18 2.30 7.29 -31.04
CA LEU A 18 2.82 8.65 -30.86
C LEU A 18 4.28 8.58 -30.46
N GLU A 19 5.05 9.55 -30.91
CA GLU A 19 6.37 9.86 -30.35
C GLU A 19 6.17 10.93 -29.28
N LEU A 20 6.61 10.65 -28.04
CA LEU A 20 6.36 11.47 -26.86
C LEU A 20 7.65 11.66 -26.06
N THR A 21 7.92 12.91 -25.68
CA THR A 21 8.94 13.21 -24.65
C THR A 21 8.26 13.28 -23.30
N VAL A 22 8.79 12.55 -22.32
CA VAL A 22 8.26 12.48 -20.97
C VAL A 22 8.90 13.59 -20.12
N ASP A 23 8.07 14.45 -19.53
CA ASP A 23 8.53 15.63 -18.77
C ASP A 23 8.61 15.37 -17.26
N ALA A 24 7.70 14.53 -16.72
CA ALA A 24 7.57 14.28 -15.28
C ALA A 24 7.01 12.89 -15.00
N LEU A 25 6.95 12.49 -13.72
CA LEU A 25 6.20 11.34 -13.25
C LEU A 25 4.96 11.80 -12.47
N ALA A 26 3.80 11.32 -12.88
CA ALA A 26 2.57 11.51 -12.12
C ALA A 26 2.52 10.62 -10.89
N PHE A 27 1.68 11.00 -9.91
CA PHE A 27 1.31 10.10 -8.82
C PHE A 27 0.75 8.79 -9.40
N GLY A 28 1.24 7.65 -8.90
CA GLY A 28 0.94 6.32 -9.44
C GLY A 28 1.93 5.84 -10.52
N GLY A 29 2.97 6.65 -10.86
CA GLY A 29 4.16 6.19 -11.57
C GLY A 29 4.13 6.25 -13.09
N ASN A 30 3.09 6.78 -13.73
CA ASN A 30 3.10 7.00 -15.16
C ASN A 30 3.88 8.26 -15.52
N GLY A 31 4.66 8.21 -16.60
CA GLY A 31 5.27 9.37 -17.22
C GLY A 31 4.19 10.38 -17.66
N VAL A 32 4.52 11.64 -17.66
CA VAL A 32 3.65 12.73 -18.16
C VAL A 32 4.31 13.32 -19.39
N ALA A 33 3.61 13.29 -20.50
CA ALA A 33 3.95 13.99 -21.74
C ALA A 33 2.84 14.97 -22.10
N ARG A 34 3.15 16.00 -22.90
CA ARG A 34 2.17 16.97 -23.36
C ARG A 34 2.19 17.10 -24.87
N LEU A 35 1.03 16.97 -25.47
CA LEU A 35 0.84 17.32 -26.87
C LEU A 35 0.43 18.80 -26.99
N PRO A 36 0.91 19.53 -27.98
CA PRO A 36 0.58 20.95 -28.19
C PRO A 36 -0.81 21.10 -28.79
N ILE A 37 -1.84 20.75 -28.01
CA ILE A 37 -3.25 20.80 -28.40
C ILE A 37 -3.98 21.72 -27.42
N GLY A 38 -4.51 22.85 -27.92
CA GLY A 38 -5.12 23.92 -27.11
C GLY A 38 -4.11 24.65 -26.24
N ASP A 39 -4.58 25.65 -25.49
CA ASP A 39 -3.72 26.61 -24.76
C ASP A 39 -2.90 25.99 -23.63
N ARG A 40 -3.41 24.90 -23.03
CA ARG A 40 -2.77 24.25 -21.86
C ARG A 40 -2.02 22.96 -22.20
N GLY A 41 -2.02 22.55 -23.48
CA GLY A 41 -1.56 21.26 -23.91
C GLY A 41 -2.49 20.12 -23.49
N TYR A 42 -2.47 19.01 -24.21
CA TYR A 42 -3.22 17.79 -23.90
C TYR A 42 -2.29 16.78 -23.25
N VAL A 43 -2.62 16.36 -22.03
CA VAL A 43 -1.78 15.45 -21.21
C VAL A 43 -1.91 14.03 -21.71
N VAL A 44 -0.76 13.34 -21.82
CA VAL A 44 -0.68 11.91 -22.08
C VAL A 44 0.09 11.24 -20.94
N PHE A 45 -0.56 10.33 -20.23
CA PHE A 45 0.09 9.50 -19.22
C PHE A 45 0.72 8.30 -19.89
N VAL A 46 2.03 8.16 -19.76
CA VAL A 46 2.84 7.17 -20.49
C VAL A 46 3.35 6.10 -19.53
N ARG A 47 2.81 4.90 -19.61
CA ARG A 47 3.31 3.78 -18.81
C ARG A 47 4.68 3.33 -19.34
N GLY A 48 5.67 3.20 -18.45
CA GLY A 48 7.02 2.74 -18.75
C GLY A 48 7.97 3.83 -19.27
N GLY A 49 7.50 5.09 -19.36
CA GLY A 49 8.35 6.26 -19.62
C GLY A 49 8.75 6.95 -18.33
N ILE A 50 9.99 7.42 -18.27
CA ILE A 50 10.53 8.26 -17.18
C ILE A 50 10.91 9.65 -17.70
N PRO A 51 11.05 10.68 -16.85
CA PRO A 51 11.43 12.02 -17.28
C PRO A 51 12.73 12.02 -18.07
N GLY A 52 12.72 12.69 -19.23
CA GLY A 52 13.85 12.75 -20.16
C GLY A 52 13.85 11.68 -21.25
N ASP A 53 12.99 10.64 -21.15
CA ASP A 53 12.82 9.69 -22.24
C ASP A 53 12.11 10.34 -23.44
N THR A 54 12.52 9.99 -24.66
CA THR A 54 11.69 10.07 -25.86
C THR A 54 11.25 8.66 -26.22
N VAL A 55 9.94 8.43 -26.27
CA VAL A 55 9.37 7.09 -26.46
C VAL A 55 8.40 7.04 -27.62
N ARG A 56 8.34 5.89 -28.30
CA ARG A 56 7.23 5.50 -29.15
C ARG A 56 6.22 4.77 -28.29
N ALA A 57 5.00 5.31 -28.20
CA ALA A 57 3.96 4.81 -27.31
C ALA A 57 2.63 4.67 -28.05
N VAL A 58 1.85 3.64 -27.70
CA VAL A 58 0.51 3.43 -28.23
C VAL A 58 -0.54 3.91 -27.24
N VAL A 59 -1.50 4.68 -27.73
CA VAL A 59 -2.64 5.17 -26.93
C VAL A 59 -3.55 4.01 -26.57
N THR A 60 -3.68 3.72 -25.31
CA THR A 60 -4.52 2.62 -24.78
C THR A 60 -5.92 3.09 -24.39
N LYS A 61 -6.06 4.37 -24.01
CA LYS A 61 -7.34 4.96 -23.60
C LYS A 61 -7.34 6.46 -23.83
N ARG A 62 -8.48 6.98 -24.32
CA ARG A 62 -8.71 8.41 -24.53
C ARG A 62 -9.80 8.92 -23.58
N LYS A 63 -9.55 10.07 -22.99
CA LYS A 63 -10.53 10.87 -22.23
C LYS A 63 -10.65 12.28 -22.83
N ARG A 64 -11.59 13.09 -22.29
CA ARG A 64 -11.79 14.47 -22.74
C ARG A 64 -10.53 15.33 -22.56
N ASP A 65 -9.86 15.19 -21.42
CA ASP A 65 -8.80 16.08 -20.97
C ASP A 65 -7.41 15.43 -20.93
N TYR A 66 -7.32 14.12 -21.15
CA TYR A 66 -6.07 13.35 -21.20
C TYR A 66 -6.19 12.08 -21.99
N ALA A 67 -5.04 11.45 -22.29
CA ALA A 67 -4.95 10.08 -22.76
C ALA A 67 -4.02 9.23 -21.88
N GLU A 68 -4.18 7.92 -21.93
CA GLU A 68 -3.26 6.94 -21.39
C GLU A 68 -2.57 6.21 -22.56
N ALA A 69 -1.27 6.07 -22.48
CA ALA A 69 -0.46 5.40 -23.47
C ALA A 69 0.50 4.39 -22.81
N ARG A 70 0.95 3.42 -23.58
CA ARG A 70 1.96 2.44 -23.16
C ARG A 70 3.16 2.54 -24.08
N THR A 71 4.35 2.65 -23.51
CA THR A 71 5.62 2.62 -24.24
C THR A 71 5.74 1.30 -25.01
N LEU A 72 6.04 1.41 -26.29
CA LEU A 72 6.41 0.32 -27.17
C LEU A 72 7.93 0.20 -27.27
N GLU A 73 8.60 1.36 -27.35
CA GLU A 73 10.04 1.46 -27.52
C GLU A 73 10.54 2.77 -26.91
N VAL A 74 11.70 2.74 -26.31
CA VAL A 74 12.44 3.93 -25.88
C VAL A 74 13.37 4.34 -27.02
N LEU A 75 13.07 5.46 -27.68
CA LEU A 75 13.82 5.94 -28.84
C LEU A 75 15.10 6.66 -28.40
N GLN A 76 15.00 7.48 -27.34
CA GLN A 76 16.10 8.14 -26.67
C GLN A 76 15.93 7.97 -25.18
N PRO A 77 16.82 7.22 -24.50
CA PRO A 77 16.72 7.04 -23.08
C PRO A 77 17.11 8.32 -22.32
N SER A 78 16.43 8.56 -21.22
CA SER A 78 16.81 9.55 -20.22
C SER A 78 18.21 9.24 -19.68
N PRO A 79 19.03 10.26 -19.33
CA PRO A 79 20.26 10.05 -18.58
C PRO A 79 20.06 9.32 -17.23
N ASP A 80 18.87 9.44 -16.65
CA ASP A 80 18.49 8.77 -15.40
C ASP A 80 17.97 7.32 -15.62
N ARG A 81 17.85 6.85 -16.86
CA ARG A 81 17.37 5.49 -17.12
C ARG A 81 18.47 4.47 -16.88
N ILE A 82 18.21 3.52 -15.98
CA ILE A 82 19.10 2.38 -15.72
C ILE A 82 18.45 1.08 -16.18
N GLU A 83 19.29 0.07 -16.43
CA GLU A 83 18.81 -1.26 -16.77
C GLU A 83 18.13 -1.93 -15.56
N PRO A 84 16.95 -2.54 -15.75
CA PRO A 84 16.29 -3.27 -14.69
C PRO A 84 17.07 -4.54 -14.32
N LEU A 85 17.08 -4.92 -13.03
CA LEU A 85 17.72 -6.17 -12.57
C LEU A 85 17.07 -7.40 -13.19
N ALA A 86 15.76 -7.40 -13.33
CA ALA A 86 14.97 -8.45 -13.95
C ALA A 86 13.62 -7.91 -14.38
N HIS A 87 12.92 -8.64 -15.26
CA HIS A 87 11.51 -8.34 -15.52
C HIS A 87 10.68 -8.61 -14.26
N HIS A 88 10.15 -7.55 -13.64
CA HIS A 88 9.40 -7.65 -12.39
C HIS A 88 8.20 -6.68 -12.37
N PRO A 89 6.96 -7.15 -12.59
CA PRO A 89 5.78 -6.28 -12.67
C PRO A 89 5.50 -5.44 -11.41
N GLY A 90 5.93 -5.95 -10.25
CA GLY A 90 5.77 -5.28 -8.96
C GLY A 90 6.83 -4.22 -8.63
N ALA A 91 7.88 -4.07 -9.47
CA ALA A 91 8.99 -3.14 -9.25
C ALA A 91 9.15 -2.18 -10.45
N ALA A 92 8.10 -1.41 -10.75
CA ALA A 92 8.02 -0.59 -11.95
C ALA A 92 9.07 0.54 -12.02
N TRP A 93 9.62 0.95 -10.89
CA TRP A 93 10.61 2.04 -10.81
C TRP A 93 12.06 1.56 -10.70
N GLN A 94 12.33 0.27 -10.84
CA GLN A 94 13.72 -0.25 -10.91
C GLN A 94 14.55 0.30 -12.09
N ILE A 95 13.90 0.99 -13.02
CA ILE A 95 14.51 1.68 -14.16
C ILE A 95 15.00 3.10 -13.81
N LEU A 96 14.83 3.53 -12.55
CA LEU A 96 15.30 4.81 -12.00
C LEU A 96 16.31 4.57 -10.89
N PRO A 97 17.42 5.32 -10.81
CA PRO A 97 18.29 5.31 -9.64
C PRO A 97 17.50 5.60 -8.37
N TYR A 98 17.89 4.97 -7.27
CA TYR A 98 17.12 5.06 -6.03
C TYR A 98 17.00 6.50 -5.51
N GLU A 99 18.04 7.28 -5.62
CA GLU A 99 18.05 8.71 -5.25
C GLU A 99 17.01 9.51 -6.04
N ARG A 100 16.86 9.20 -7.34
CA ARG A 100 15.84 9.84 -8.19
C ARG A 100 14.42 9.42 -7.79
N GLN A 101 14.23 8.17 -7.34
CA GLN A 101 12.94 7.74 -6.79
C GLN A 101 12.56 8.57 -5.55
N LEU A 102 13.52 8.82 -4.64
CA LEU A 102 13.31 9.63 -3.44
C LEU A 102 12.96 11.08 -3.77
N GLU A 103 13.68 11.69 -4.71
CA GLU A 103 13.39 13.05 -5.16
C GLU A 103 11.99 13.18 -5.77
N VAL A 104 11.61 12.25 -6.65
CA VAL A 104 10.28 12.23 -7.27
C VAL A 104 9.17 12.07 -6.22
N LYS A 105 9.34 11.16 -5.26
CA LYS A 105 8.38 10.93 -4.17
C LYS A 105 8.21 12.19 -3.31
N THR A 106 9.31 12.84 -2.96
CA THR A 106 9.30 14.09 -2.18
C THR A 106 8.57 15.19 -2.95
N GLN A 107 8.89 15.37 -4.24
CA GLN A 107 8.26 16.37 -5.07
C GLN A 107 6.75 16.13 -5.25
N GLN A 108 6.32 14.89 -5.39
CA GLN A 108 4.90 14.55 -5.52
C GLN A 108 4.10 14.86 -4.26
N ILE A 109 4.69 14.73 -3.07
CA ILE A 109 4.07 15.14 -1.81
C ILE A 109 3.95 16.68 -1.76
N ASP A 110 5.03 17.39 -2.05
CA ASP A 110 5.05 18.87 -2.08
C ASP A 110 4.00 19.42 -3.05
N ASP A 111 3.99 18.90 -4.27
CA ASP A 111 3.02 19.29 -5.31
C ASP A 111 1.58 19.01 -4.89
N ALA A 112 1.30 17.89 -4.26
CA ALA A 112 -0.05 17.57 -3.78
C ALA A 112 -0.50 18.57 -2.69
N LEU A 113 0.34 18.82 -1.70
CA LEU A 113 -0.01 19.70 -0.59
C LEU A 113 -0.16 21.17 -1.06
N ARG A 114 0.77 21.67 -1.88
CA ARG A 114 0.72 23.07 -2.34
C ARG A 114 -0.34 23.31 -3.42
N ARG A 115 -0.42 22.40 -4.43
CA ARG A 115 -1.28 22.65 -5.60
C ARG A 115 -2.71 22.15 -5.41
N LEU A 116 -2.91 20.99 -4.74
CA LEU A 116 -4.26 20.45 -4.51
C LEU A 116 -4.83 20.90 -3.17
N GLY A 117 -3.98 21.00 -2.14
CA GLY A 117 -4.37 21.46 -0.80
C GLY A 117 -4.34 22.95 -0.63
N HIS A 118 -3.65 23.71 -1.51
CA HIS A 118 -3.38 25.14 -1.34
C HIS A 118 -2.78 25.46 0.03
N LEU A 119 -1.89 24.56 0.51
CA LEU A 119 -1.25 24.64 1.81
C LEU A 119 0.17 25.18 1.66
N ASP A 120 0.50 26.15 2.49
CA ASP A 120 1.81 26.79 2.54
C ASP A 120 2.31 26.89 3.98
N GLY A 121 3.58 27.29 4.16
CA GLY A 121 4.15 27.55 5.48
C GLY A 121 4.58 26.31 6.27
N PHE A 122 4.39 25.10 5.75
CA PHE A 122 4.86 23.87 6.41
C PHE A 122 6.33 23.56 6.05
N ALA A 123 7.02 22.92 6.98
CA ALA A 123 8.34 22.36 6.73
C ALA A 123 8.20 20.98 6.05
N LEU A 124 8.66 20.88 4.80
CA LEU A 124 8.86 19.58 4.14
C LEU A 124 10.24 19.06 4.56
N GLU A 125 10.25 18.01 5.37
CA GLU A 125 11.46 17.43 5.90
C GLU A 125 12.11 16.46 4.92
N PRO A 126 13.42 16.17 5.07
CA PRO A 126 14.07 15.16 4.24
C PRO A 126 13.37 13.81 4.34
N ILE A 127 13.23 13.15 3.18
CA ILE A 127 12.64 11.81 3.11
C ILE A 127 13.49 10.80 3.88
N VAL A 128 12.85 9.93 4.66
CA VAL A 128 13.49 8.76 5.25
C VAL A 128 13.65 7.71 4.15
N ALA A 129 14.90 7.46 3.76
CA ALA A 129 15.21 6.44 2.77
C ALA A 129 15.06 5.03 3.35
N ALA A 130 14.70 4.07 2.50
CA ALA A 130 14.62 2.68 2.93
C ALA A 130 16.02 2.11 3.21
N SER A 131 16.13 1.34 4.28
CA SER A 131 17.37 0.62 4.65
C SER A 131 17.70 -0.48 3.63
N GLU A 132 16.66 -1.14 3.11
CA GLU A 132 16.73 -2.19 2.09
C GLU A 132 15.88 -1.80 0.90
N THR A 133 16.45 -1.71 -0.29
CA THR A 133 15.72 -1.37 -1.51
C THR A 133 15.12 -2.56 -2.23
N TRP A 134 15.50 -3.77 -1.83
CA TRP A 134 15.01 -5.07 -2.32
C TRP A 134 14.74 -6.01 -1.17
N ARG A 135 14.02 -7.11 -1.40
CA ARG A 135 13.79 -8.18 -0.43
C ARG A 135 13.08 -7.74 0.87
N TYR A 136 12.42 -6.60 0.87
CA TYR A 136 11.88 -5.97 2.06
C TYR A 136 10.44 -6.36 2.42
N ARG A 137 9.67 -6.96 1.49
CA ARG A 137 8.27 -7.26 1.74
C ARG A 137 8.10 -8.49 2.62
N ASN A 138 7.37 -8.32 3.72
CA ASN A 138 6.97 -9.38 4.63
C ASN A 138 5.65 -10.07 4.22
N LYS A 139 4.90 -9.53 3.27
CA LYS A 139 3.69 -10.13 2.72
C LYS A 139 3.62 -9.89 1.22
N LEU A 140 3.37 -10.96 0.47
CA LEU A 140 3.14 -10.90 -0.97
C LEU A 140 1.96 -11.78 -1.35
N GLU A 141 1.14 -11.26 -2.25
CA GLU A 141 -0.03 -11.93 -2.81
C GLU A 141 0.22 -12.19 -4.28
N TYR A 142 0.38 -13.46 -4.63
CA TYR A 142 0.60 -13.91 -5.99
C TYR A 142 -0.72 -14.43 -6.59
N SER A 143 -0.86 -14.34 -7.90
CA SER A 143 -1.97 -14.92 -8.63
C SER A 143 -1.50 -16.16 -9.41
N PHE A 144 -2.35 -17.19 -9.46
CA PHE A 144 -2.15 -18.31 -10.37
C PHE A 144 -2.71 -17.99 -11.75
N GLY A 145 -2.08 -18.56 -12.77
CA GLY A 145 -2.47 -18.44 -14.16
C GLY A 145 -1.93 -19.58 -15.02
N GLU A 146 -2.26 -19.54 -16.30
CA GLU A 146 -1.73 -20.44 -17.30
C GLU A 146 -0.62 -19.76 -18.12
N GLY A 147 0.51 -20.43 -18.26
CA GLY A 147 1.62 -20.03 -19.10
C GLY A 147 1.30 -20.18 -20.59
N LEU A 148 2.16 -19.63 -21.44
CA LEU A 148 2.00 -19.75 -22.90
C LEU A 148 2.08 -21.21 -23.41
N ASP A 149 2.71 -22.06 -22.64
CA ASP A 149 2.89 -23.50 -22.87
C ASP A 149 1.82 -24.38 -22.20
N GLY A 150 0.81 -23.76 -21.57
CA GLY A 150 -0.24 -24.44 -20.82
C GLY A 150 0.17 -24.85 -19.40
N SER A 151 1.39 -24.51 -18.95
CA SER A 151 1.85 -24.84 -17.61
C SER A 151 1.19 -23.95 -16.54
N LEU A 152 1.08 -24.49 -15.31
CA LEU A 152 0.68 -23.70 -14.15
C LEU A 152 1.78 -22.68 -13.81
N VAL A 153 1.42 -21.38 -13.83
CA VAL A 153 2.30 -20.28 -13.41
C VAL A 153 1.76 -19.57 -12.19
N CYS A 154 2.68 -18.98 -11.40
CA CYS A 154 2.37 -18.18 -10.23
C CYS A 154 3.23 -16.91 -10.26
N GLY A 155 2.58 -15.75 -10.17
CA GLY A 155 3.27 -14.47 -10.27
C GLY A 155 2.32 -13.29 -10.09
N PHE A 156 2.57 -12.21 -10.80
CA PHE A 156 1.74 -11.01 -10.75
C PHE A 156 0.97 -10.79 -12.06
N HIS A 157 -0.10 -10.02 -11.97
CA HIS A 157 -0.79 -9.57 -13.16
C HIS A 157 0.15 -8.77 -14.07
N ALA A 158 0.13 -9.09 -15.35
CA ALA A 158 0.80 -8.30 -16.37
C ALA A 158 0.28 -6.85 -16.34
N PRO A 159 1.14 -5.84 -16.45
CA PRO A 159 0.72 -4.45 -16.44
C PRO A 159 -0.38 -4.14 -17.43
N GLY A 160 -1.56 -3.75 -16.93
CA GLY A 160 -2.76 -3.46 -17.73
C GLY A 160 -3.58 -4.66 -18.17
N SER A 161 -3.28 -5.85 -17.67
CA SER A 161 -4.09 -7.05 -17.87
C SER A 161 -4.68 -7.52 -16.54
N TRP A 162 -5.96 -7.81 -16.53
CA TRP A 162 -6.64 -8.40 -15.38
C TRP A 162 -6.65 -9.95 -15.42
N SER A 163 -6.26 -10.56 -16.54
CA SER A 163 -6.35 -12.00 -16.74
C SER A 163 -5.00 -12.67 -17.02
N ARG A 164 -3.99 -11.93 -17.51
CA ARG A 164 -2.68 -12.50 -17.81
C ARG A 164 -1.78 -12.41 -16.58
N ILE A 165 -1.26 -13.56 -16.16
CA ILE A 165 -0.28 -13.65 -15.07
C ILE A 165 1.12 -13.79 -15.69
N GLU A 166 2.06 -13.00 -15.22
CA GLU A 166 3.47 -13.09 -15.55
C GLU A 166 4.16 -13.91 -14.47
N PRO A 167 4.81 -15.04 -14.84
CA PRO A 167 5.51 -15.87 -13.88
C PRO A 167 6.69 -15.13 -13.26
N LEU A 168 6.98 -15.44 -12.02
CA LEU A 168 8.16 -14.96 -11.31
C LEU A 168 9.02 -16.16 -10.89
N GLU A 169 10.23 -16.27 -11.41
CA GLU A 169 11.19 -17.23 -10.92
C GLU A 169 11.74 -16.80 -9.57
N ASP A 170 12.14 -15.54 -9.48
CA ASP A 170 12.57 -14.85 -8.27
C ASP A 170 11.82 -13.54 -8.08
N CYS A 171 11.08 -13.42 -7.01
CA CYS A 171 10.44 -12.17 -6.64
C CYS A 171 11.44 -11.29 -5.88
N LEU A 172 11.98 -10.27 -6.55
CA LEU A 172 12.98 -9.36 -5.97
C LEU A 172 12.46 -8.57 -4.75
N LEU A 173 11.15 -8.53 -4.51
CA LEU A 173 10.55 -7.89 -3.34
C LEU A 173 10.42 -8.85 -2.15
N ALA A 174 10.35 -10.17 -2.39
CA ALA A 174 10.29 -11.20 -1.36
C ALA A 174 11.68 -11.51 -0.81
N SER A 175 11.75 -11.94 0.44
CA SER A 175 12.95 -12.56 0.99
C SER A 175 13.34 -13.82 0.22
N GLU A 176 14.55 -14.33 0.41
CA GLU A 176 14.95 -15.64 -0.13
C GLU A 176 14.06 -16.75 0.42
N ARG A 177 13.72 -16.66 1.71
CA ARG A 177 12.82 -17.61 2.37
C ARG A 177 11.41 -17.57 1.79
N GLY A 178 10.85 -16.36 1.59
CA GLY A 178 9.55 -16.19 0.96
C GLY A 178 9.49 -16.77 -0.46
N ASN A 179 10.55 -16.60 -1.25
CA ASN A 179 10.68 -17.21 -2.57
C ASN A 179 10.77 -18.73 -2.53
N GLU A 180 11.53 -19.27 -1.57
CA GLU A 180 11.65 -20.73 -1.36
C GLU A 180 10.27 -21.33 -1.04
N VAL A 181 9.56 -20.77 -0.04
CA VAL A 181 8.24 -21.24 0.37
C VAL A 181 7.23 -21.12 -0.77
N ARG A 182 7.26 -20.02 -1.53
CA ARG A 182 6.42 -19.85 -2.72
C ARG A 182 6.66 -20.97 -3.74
N ARG A 183 7.93 -21.29 -4.05
CA ARG A 183 8.28 -22.37 -5.00
C ARG A 183 7.72 -23.72 -4.52
N ILE A 184 7.96 -24.08 -3.26
CA ILE A 184 7.45 -25.34 -2.67
C ILE A 184 5.92 -25.39 -2.76
N ALA A 185 5.21 -24.32 -2.43
CA ALA A 185 3.75 -24.27 -2.53
C ALA A 185 3.24 -24.46 -3.96
N VAL A 186 3.92 -23.84 -4.94
CA VAL A 186 3.56 -23.95 -6.36
C VAL A 186 3.85 -25.36 -6.89
N ASP A 187 4.98 -25.94 -6.51
CA ASP A 187 5.36 -27.30 -6.93
C ASP A 187 4.41 -28.35 -6.33
N ALA A 188 4.02 -28.20 -5.07
CA ALA A 188 3.00 -29.05 -4.46
C ALA A 188 1.65 -28.97 -5.21
N CYS A 189 1.24 -27.78 -5.67
CA CYS A 189 0.05 -27.62 -6.52
C CYS A 189 0.20 -28.32 -7.89
N ARG A 190 1.38 -28.25 -8.50
CA ARG A 190 1.67 -28.92 -9.79
C ARG A 190 1.65 -30.44 -9.66
N GLU A 191 2.27 -30.98 -8.62
CA GLU A 191 2.37 -32.43 -8.39
C GLU A 191 0.99 -33.10 -8.25
N VAL A 192 0.01 -32.40 -7.71
CA VAL A 192 -1.38 -32.91 -7.60
C VAL A 192 -2.27 -32.48 -8.75
N GLY A 193 -1.70 -31.85 -9.80
CA GLY A 193 -2.41 -31.53 -11.05
C GLY A 193 -3.46 -30.44 -10.93
N LEU A 194 -3.35 -29.53 -9.96
CA LEU A 194 -4.32 -28.45 -9.78
C LEU A 194 -4.25 -27.43 -10.92
N GLN A 195 -5.41 -27.00 -11.40
CA GLN A 195 -5.53 -26.06 -12.50
C GLN A 195 -5.76 -24.63 -12.01
N PRO A 196 -5.18 -23.62 -12.69
CA PRO A 196 -5.44 -22.22 -12.36
C PRO A 196 -6.89 -21.84 -12.65
N TYR A 197 -7.40 -20.84 -11.95
CA TYR A 197 -8.71 -20.27 -12.21
C TYR A 197 -8.66 -19.37 -13.46
N ASP A 198 -9.41 -19.74 -14.49
CA ASP A 198 -9.64 -18.89 -15.65
C ASP A 198 -10.68 -17.82 -15.29
N ARG A 199 -10.24 -16.59 -15.23
CA ARG A 199 -11.06 -15.43 -14.86
C ARG A 199 -12.11 -15.07 -15.92
N ARG A 200 -11.89 -15.46 -17.18
CA ARG A 200 -12.81 -15.20 -18.29
C ARG A 200 -13.89 -16.26 -18.34
N ALA A 201 -13.50 -17.52 -18.27
CA ALA A 201 -14.43 -18.65 -18.24
C ALA A 201 -15.10 -18.82 -16.85
N GLN A 202 -14.58 -18.17 -15.82
CA GLN A 202 -15.01 -18.32 -14.41
C GLN A 202 -14.97 -19.77 -13.94
N SER A 203 -13.96 -20.51 -14.36
CA SER A 203 -13.76 -21.93 -14.08
C SER A 203 -12.31 -22.22 -13.67
N GLY A 204 -12.08 -23.36 -13.01
CA GLY A 204 -10.77 -23.73 -12.46
C GLY A 204 -10.73 -23.58 -10.96
N PHE A 205 -9.57 -23.85 -10.35
CA PHE A 205 -9.45 -24.03 -8.90
C PHE A 205 -8.53 -23.01 -8.23
N LEU A 206 -7.24 -22.95 -8.62
CA LEU A 206 -6.23 -22.10 -7.97
C LEU A 206 -6.40 -20.63 -8.32
N ARG A 207 -6.55 -19.75 -7.30
CA ARG A 207 -6.69 -18.30 -7.49
C ARG A 207 -5.45 -17.55 -7.07
N ASN A 208 -5.14 -17.58 -5.77
CA ASN A 208 -4.04 -16.80 -5.21
C ASN A 208 -3.23 -17.62 -4.24
N LEU A 209 -1.96 -17.25 -4.10
CA LEU A 209 -1.05 -17.71 -3.07
C LEU A 209 -0.58 -16.49 -2.28
N VAL A 210 -0.77 -16.49 -0.98
CA VAL A 210 -0.24 -15.45 -0.10
C VAL A 210 0.86 -16.06 0.75
N VAL A 211 2.03 -15.43 0.74
CA VAL A 211 3.13 -15.75 1.65
C VAL A 211 3.33 -14.56 2.58
N ARG A 212 3.26 -14.78 3.87
CA ARG A 212 3.52 -13.79 4.92
C ARG A 212 4.61 -14.27 5.84
N GLU A 213 5.54 -13.40 6.16
CA GLU A 213 6.68 -13.66 7.02
C GLU A 213 6.66 -12.74 8.23
N GLY A 214 6.95 -13.26 9.40
CA GLY A 214 7.42 -12.49 10.53
C GLY A 214 8.92 -12.31 10.36
N ARG A 215 9.33 -11.16 9.83
CA ARG A 215 10.73 -10.87 9.44
C ARG A 215 11.72 -11.04 10.59
N ARG A 216 11.30 -10.69 11.80
CA ARG A 216 12.13 -10.75 13.01
C ARG A 216 11.95 -12.03 13.80
N THR A 217 10.82 -12.70 13.63
CA THR A 217 10.51 -13.95 14.34
C THR A 217 10.84 -15.20 13.53
N GLY A 218 10.98 -15.06 12.19
CA GLY A 218 11.19 -16.18 11.27
C GLY A 218 9.91 -17.00 11.03
N HIS A 219 8.76 -16.60 11.57
CA HIS A 219 7.49 -17.27 11.31
C HIS A 219 7.05 -17.08 9.88
N VAL A 220 6.51 -18.13 9.25
CA VAL A 220 5.96 -18.07 7.90
C VAL A 220 4.55 -18.61 7.87
N GLN A 221 3.65 -17.89 7.24
CA GLN A 221 2.29 -18.32 6.92
C GLN A 221 2.10 -18.39 5.41
N VAL A 222 1.52 -19.49 4.96
CA VAL A 222 1.05 -19.67 3.58
C VAL A 222 -0.46 -19.73 3.58
N ARG A 223 -1.09 -18.92 2.72
CA ARG A 223 -2.53 -19.00 2.46
C ARG A 223 -2.75 -19.36 0.99
N LEU A 224 -3.39 -20.49 0.75
CA LEU A 224 -3.84 -20.91 -0.57
C LEU A 224 -5.30 -20.50 -0.76
N VAL A 225 -5.58 -19.67 -1.75
CA VAL A 225 -6.94 -19.25 -2.10
C VAL A 225 -7.40 -19.98 -3.35
N THR A 226 -8.55 -20.63 -3.26
CA THR A 226 -9.10 -21.44 -4.34
C THR A 226 -10.57 -21.11 -4.61
N SER A 227 -11.10 -21.61 -5.72
CA SER A 227 -12.54 -21.76 -5.87
C SER A 227 -13.06 -22.88 -4.95
N LYS A 228 -14.37 -23.04 -4.84
CA LYS A 228 -14.96 -24.19 -4.13
C LYS A 228 -14.52 -25.50 -4.78
N GLY A 229 -14.21 -26.49 -3.97
CA GLY A 229 -13.76 -27.80 -4.43
C GLY A 229 -12.99 -28.54 -3.34
N GLU A 230 -12.36 -29.63 -3.73
CA GLU A 230 -11.54 -30.49 -2.86
C GLU A 230 -10.19 -30.74 -3.56
N PHE A 231 -9.15 -30.99 -2.79
CA PHE A 231 -7.84 -31.42 -3.27
C PHE A 231 -7.13 -32.21 -2.15
N ASP A 232 -5.96 -32.76 -2.43
CA ASP A 232 -5.13 -33.41 -1.41
C ASP A 232 -4.46 -32.36 -0.52
N ASP A 233 -5.23 -31.79 0.40
CA ASP A 233 -4.80 -30.74 1.33
C ASP A 233 -3.79 -31.25 2.36
N ALA A 234 -3.85 -32.54 2.73
CA ALA A 234 -2.90 -33.18 3.64
C ALA A 234 -1.50 -33.22 3.01
N ARG A 235 -1.40 -33.58 1.73
CA ARG A 235 -0.13 -33.60 1.00
C ARG A 235 0.44 -32.19 0.85
N PHE A 236 -0.41 -31.20 0.50
CA PHE A 236 0.00 -29.80 0.41
C PHE A 236 0.54 -29.28 1.75
N ALA A 237 -0.18 -29.54 2.85
CA ALA A 237 0.24 -29.15 4.19
C ALA A 237 1.54 -29.82 4.63
N ALA A 238 1.71 -31.11 4.31
CA ALA A 238 2.94 -31.87 4.64
C ALA A 238 4.17 -31.28 3.95
N ALA A 239 4.10 -30.99 2.64
CA ALA A 239 5.20 -30.38 1.90
C ALA A 239 5.65 -29.04 2.49
N LEU A 240 4.70 -28.19 2.91
CA LEU A 240 5.00 -26.92 3.56
C LEU A 240 5.51 -27.10 5.01
N GLY A 241 5.00 -28.11 5.72
CA GLY A 241 5.46 -28.47 7.06
C GLY A 241 6.92 -28.93 7.06
N GLU A 242 7.32 -29.77 6.11
CA GLU A 242 8.71 -30.21 5.90
C GLU A 242 9.63 -29.00 5.59
N ALA A 243 9.09 -28.00 4.91
CA ALA A 243 9.78 -26.74 4.67
C ALA A 243 9.79 -25.81 5.89
N GLY A 244 9.25 -26.18 7.05
CA GLY A 244 9.27 -25.40 8.28
C GLY A 244 8.30 -24.19 8.25
N VAL A 245 7.22 -24.25 7.47
CA VAL A 245 6.15 -23.25 7.50
C VAL A 245 5.34 -23.40 8.79
N ASN A 246 5.08 -22.29 9.49
CA ASN A 246 4.42 -22.30 10.82
C ASN A 246 2.90 -22.34 10.74
N SER A 247 2.33 -21.90 9.63
CA SER A 247 0.88 -21.81 9.45
C SER A 247 0.52 -22.01 7.99
N VAL A 248 -0.39 -22.93 7.71
CA VAL A 248 -0.95 -23.13 6.37
C VAL A 248 -2.47 -23.01 6.46
N VAL A 249 -3.03 -22.05 5.72
CA VAL A 249 -4.46 -21.78 5.66
C VAL A 249 -4.96 -22.01 4.23
N TRP A 250 -6.02 -22.76 4.09
CA TRP A 250 -6.75 -22.90 2.85
C TRP A 250 -8.02 -22.07 2.89
N THR A 251 -8.21 -21.18 1.91
CA THR A 251 -9.39 -20.31 1.79
C THR A 251 -10.17 -20.66 0.54
N GLN A 252 -11.40 -21.06 0.71
CA GLN A 252 -12.34 -21.20 -0.40
C GLN A 252 -13.07 -19.89 -0.63
N ALA A 253 -12.79 -19.21 -1.76
CA ALA A 253 -13.36 -17.92 -2.09
C ALA A 253 -14.88 -17.99 -2.25
N ALA A 254 -15.60 -17.01 -1.70
CA ALA A 254 -17.05 -16.97 -1.69
C ALA A 254 -17.68 -16.58 -3.05
N GLY A 255 -16.94 -15.93 -3.93
CA GLY A 255 -17.46 -15.36 -5.18
C GLY A 255 -16.43 -15.33 -6.32
N VAL A 256 -16.78 -14.63 -7.41
CA VAL A 256 -15.93 -14.50 -8.61
C VAL A 256 -14.87 -13.41 -8.49
N ALA A 257 -15.03 -12.49 -7.54
CA ALA A 257 -14.07 -11.40 -7.34
C ALA A 257 -12.69 -11.94 -6.97
N GLU A 258 -11.65 -11.36 -7.53
CA GLU A 258 -10.27 -11.67 -7.17
C GLU A 258 -9.92 -10.95 -5.87
N THR A 259 -10.09 -11.66 -4.76
CA THR A 259 -9.76 -11.19 -3.43
C THR A 259 -9.15 -12.33 -2.62
N THR A 260 -8.18 -11.99 -1.80
CA THR A 260 -7.59 -12.91 -0.82
C THR A 260 -8.30 -12.84 0.54
N HIS A 261 -9.25 -11.88 0.68
CA HIS A 261 -10.04 -11.68 1.90
C HIS A 261 -11.46 -12.21 1.71
N GLY A 262 -12.00 -12.74 2.79
CA GLY A 262 -13.33 -13.32 2.81
C GLY A 262 -13.35 -14.70 2.15
N GLY A 263 -14.28 -15.54 2.57
CA GLY A 263 -14.37 -16.93 2.17
C GLY A 263 -14.38 -17.84 3.39
N LEU A 264 -14.30 -19.14 3.16
CA LEU A 264 -14.21 -20.14 4.21
C LEU A 264 -12.76 -20.54 4.42
N ASP A 265 -12.21 -20.21 5.57
CA ASP A 265 -10.86 -20.58 5.95
C ASP A 265 -10.85 -21.96 6.64
N THR A 266 -9.89 -22.80 6.28
CA THR A 266 -9.56 -24.08 6.90
C THR A 266 -8.09 -24.05 7.28
N LEU A 267 -7.78 -24.26 8.57
CA LEU A 267 -6.41 -24.41 9.03
C LEU A 267 -5.92 -25.83 8.70
N LEU A 268 -4.87 -25.91 7.86
CA LEU A 268 -4.29 -27.19 7.44
C LEU A 268 -3.06 -27.57 8.27
N LEU A 269 -2.29 -26.57 8.76
CA LEU A 269 -1.08 -26.81 9.55
C LEU A 269 -0.87 -25.66 10.55
N GLY A 270 -0.42 -26.02 11.75
CA GLY A 270 0.06 -25.09 12.78
C GLY A 270 -1.05 -24.26 13.43
N GLY A 271 -0.83 -22.97 13.61
CA GLY A 271 -1.76 -22.03 14.22
C GLY A 271 -2.35 -21.05 13.20
N GLU A 272 -3.52 -20.47 13.52
CA GLU A 272 -4.19 -19.45 12.67
C GLU A 272 -3.39 -18.13 12.59
N ARG A 273 -2.35 -17.96 13.41
CA ARG A 273 -1.63 -16.71 13.59
C ARG A 273 -0.13 -16.92 13.52
N ILE A 274 0.57 -15.93 12.99
CA ILE A 274 2.02 -15.81 13.11
C ILE A 274 2.38 -14.62 14.00
N GLN A 275 3.64 -14.58 14.43
CA GLN A 275 4.16 -13.51 15.27
C GLN A 275 5.10 -12.62 14.45
N GLU A 276 5.09 -11.33 14.73
CA GLU A 276 6.06 -10.36 14.24
C GLU A 276 6.45 -9.41 15.37
N ASP A 277 7.72 -9.02 15.43
CA ASP A 277 8.21 -8.03 16.37
C ASP A 277 8.34 -6.66 15.68
N LEU A 278 7.78 -5.61 16.28
CA LEU A 278 7.79 -4.25 15.75
C LEU A 278 7.89 -3.23 16.89
N CYS A 279 8.86 -2.31 16.82
CA CYS A 279 9.09 -1.29 17.85
C CYS A 279 9.18 -1.85 19.28
N GLY A 280 9.78 -3.03 19.45
CA GLY A 280 9.93 -3.71 20.75
C GLY A 280 8.68 -4.40 21.29
N LEU A 281 7.57 -4.42 20.52
CA LEU A 281 6.34 -5.13 20.85
C LEU A 281 6.18 -6.36 19.95
N ARG A 282 5.53 -7.40 20.49
CA ARG A 282 5.18 -8.61 19.73
C ARG A 282 3.74 -8.58 19.28
N PHE A 283 3.53 -8.63 17.97
CA PHE A 283 2.22 -8.65 17.35
C PHE A 283 1.84 -10.04 16.88
N SER A 284 0.63 -10.47 17.24
CA SER A 284 0.00 -11.68 16.74
C SER A 284 -0.87 -11.34 15.53
N LEU A 285 -0.51 -11.84 14.37
CA LEU A 285 -1.13 -11.52 13.08
C LEU A 285 -2.07 -12.65 12.66
N SER A 286 -3.37 -12.38 12.64
CA SER A 286 -4.35 -13.28 12.02
C SER A 286 -4.24 -13.26 10.49
N THR A 287 -4.82 -14.24 9.82
CA THR A 287 -4.73 -14.42 8.36
C THR A 287 -5.16 -13.17 7.59
N ASP A 288 -6.24 -12.50 8.02
CA ASP A 288 -6.77 -11.29 7.39
C ASP A 288 -6.23 -9.97 7.99
N ALA A 289 -5.39 -10.04 9.04
CA ALA A 289 -4.86 -8.84 9.67
C ALA A 289 -4.07 -7.98 8.68
N PHE A 290 -4.37 -6.68 8.64
CA PHE A 290 -3.49 -5.71 8.00
C PHE A 290 -2.27 -5.49 8.90
N PHE A 291 -1.10 -5.51 8.30
CA PHE A 291 0.17 -5.14 8.90
C PHE A 291 1.05 -4.52 7.82
N GLN A 292 1.82 -3.49 8.14
CA GLN A 292 2.71 -2.83 7.19
C GLN A 292 3.65 -3.84 6.53
N THR A 293 3.72 -3.82 5.19
CA THR A 293 4.40 -4.90 4.45
C THR A 293 5.93 -4.76 4.37
N ASN A 294 6.50 -3.74 4.98
CA ASN A 294 7.94 -3.52 5.17
C ASN A 294 8.15 -3.24 6.66
N THR A 295 8.60 -4.24 7.40
CA THR A 295 8.72 -4.17 8.87
C THR A 295 9.73 -3.12 9.29
N GLU A 296 10.89 -3.06 8.64
CA GLU A 296 11.97 -2.13 8.95
C GLU A 296 11.53 -0.67 8.75
N MET A 297 10.90 -0.40 7.62
CA MET A 297 10.43 0.96 7.34
C MET A 297 9.15 1.33 8.08
N ALA A 298 8.36 0.36 8.56
CA ALA A 298 7.24 0.62 9.46
C ALA A 298 7.72 1.19 10.80
N GLU A 299 8.86 0.74 11.33
CA GLU A 299 9.47 1.31 12.52
C GLU A 299 9.90 2.76 12.30
N GLU A 300 10.51 3.07 11.14
CA GLU A 300 10.87 4.44 10.76
C GLU A 300 9.63 5.34 10.61
N LEU A 301 8.58 4.83 9.96
CA LEU A 301 7.31 5.54 9.82
C LEU A 301 6.70 5.87 11.19
N TYR A 302 6.71 4.89 12.11
CA TYR A 302 6.19 5.04 13.45
C TYR A 302 7.10 5.93 14.31
N ALA A 303 8.42 5.90 14.11
CA ALA A 303 9.33 6.83 14.78
C ALA A 303 8.99 8.29 14.44
N VAL A 304 8.68 8.59 13.17
CA VAL A 304 8.21 9.93 12.76
C VAL A 304 6.86 10.27 13.41
N ALA A 305 5.91 9.31 13.42
CA ALA A 305 4.60 9.51 14.06
C ALA A 305 4.74 9.77 15.57
N HIS A 306 5.64 9.06 16.25
CA HIS A 306 5.96 9.27 17.68
C HIS A 306 6.60 10.64 17.93
N GLU A 307 7.54 11.06 17.07
CA GLU A 307 8.15 12.39 17.15
C GLU A 307 7.09 13.47 17.02
N TYR A 308 6.18 13.35 16.06
CA TYR A 308 5.11 14.32 15.81
C TYR A 308 4.01 14.30 16.89
N ALA A 309 3.70 13.14 17.44
CA ALA A 309 2.81 13.03 18.59
C ALA A 309 3.38 13.73 19.84
N ALA A 310 4.71 13.74 20.01
CA ALA A 310 5.45 14.46 21.05
C ALA A 310 4.87 14.28 22.45
N LEU A 311 4.52 13.03 22.81
CA LEU A 311 3.85 12.70 24.07
C LEU A 311 4.75 12.91 25.28
N LYS A 312 4.15 13.35 26.41
CA LYS A 312 4.80 13.62 27.70
C LYS A 312 4.32 12.70 28.83
N GLY A 313 3.38 11.77 28.54
CA GLY A 313 2.86 10.79 29.49
C GLY A 313 1.47 11.08 30.05
N TRP A 314 0.96 12.28 29.88
CA TRP A 314 -0.36 12.69 30.40
C TRP A 314 -1.44 12.78 29.30
N GLU A 315 -1.04 12.70 28.03
CA GLU A 315 -1.95 12.87 26.90
C GLU A 315 -2.83 11.64 26.69
N ARG A 316 -4.08 11.89 26.36
CA ARG A 316 -4.98 10.91 25.75
C ARG A 316 -4.80 10.91 24.24
N VAL A 317 -4.52 9.75 23.67
CA VAL A 317 -4.32 9.55 22.24
C VAL A 317 -5.52 8.81 21.65
N TYR A 318 -6.09 9.34 20.57
CA TYR A 318 -7.01 8.58 19.72
C TYR A 318 -6.24 8.07 18.51
N ASP A 319 -6.27 6.73 18.28
CA ASP A 319 -5.72 6.06 17.12
C ASP A 319 -6.89 5.66 16.19
N LEU A 320 -7.10 6.43 15.13
CA LEU A 320 -8.24 6.28 14.23
C LEU A 320 -7.84 5.45 13.00
N CYS A 321 -8.69 4.49 12.62
CA CYS A 321 -8.36 3.44 11.66
C CYS A 321 -7.21 2.56 12.16
N CYS A 322 -7.25 2.19 13.45
CA CYS A 322 -6.11 1.63 14.16
C CYS A 322 -5.71 0.20 13.73
N GLY A 323 -6.53 -0.47 12.91
CA GLY A 323 -6.26 -1.85 12.50
C GLY A 323 -6.10 -2.77 13.71
N ILE A 324 -4.99 -3.50 13.77
CA ILE A 324 -4.63 -4.37 14.90
C ILE A 324 -3.90 -3.62 16.02
N GLY A 325 -3.94 -2.27 16.01
CA GLY A 325 -3.43 -1.40 17.06
C GLY A 325 -1.95 -1.08 16.97
N THR A 326 -1.31 -1.24 15.81
CA THR A 326 0.16 -1.13 15.71
C THR A 326 0.69 0.23 16.12
N ILE A 327 0.11 1.34 15.65
CA ILE A 327 0.58 2.68 16.02
C ILE A 327 0.20 3.00 17.47
N GLY A 328 -1.06 2.82 17.84
CA GLY A 328 -1.54 3.15 19.18
C GLY A 328 -0.82 2.40 20.30
N LEU A 329 -0.57 1.10 20.11
CA LEU A 329 0.14 0.28 21.10
C LEU A 329 1.60 0.71 21.28
N THR A 330 2.28 1.09 20.19
CA THR A 330 3.66 1.60 20.27
C THR A 330 3.73 2.98 20.95
N LEU A 331 2.65 3.76 20.98
CA LEU A 331 2.53 5.03 21.68
C LEU A 331 2.13 4.86 23.16
N ALA A 332 1.54 3.73 23.55
CA ALA A 332 0.91 3.55 24.85
C ALA A 332 1.85 3.77 26.04
N GLY A 333 3.13 3.40 25.92
CA GLY A 333 4.13 3.62 26.97
C GLY A 333 4.45 5.10 27.26
N ARG A 334 3.96 6.02 26.41
CA ARG A 334 4.15 7.48 26.53
C ARG A 334 2.84 8.26 26.62
N ALA A 335 1.71 7.58 26.75
CA ALA A 335 0.37 8.15 26.83
C ALA A 335 -0.27 7.81 28.18
N SER A 336 -1.20 8.65 28.65
CA SER A 336 -2.05 8.28 29.80
C SER A 336 -3.09 7.25 29.40
N GLU A 337 -3.61 7.36 28.18
CA GLU A 337 -4.60 6.44 27.60
C GLU A 337 -4.51 6.45 26.08
N VAL A 338 -4.71 5.27 25.48
CA VAL A 338 -4.88 5.11 24.04
C VAL A 338 -6.28 4.57 23.75
N VAL A 339 -7.03 5.24 22.88
CA VAL A 339 -8.34 4.80 22.38
C VAL A 339 -8.25 4.50 20.89
N GLY A 340 -8.21 3.23 20.52
CA GLY A 340 -8.21 2.79 19.13
C GLY A 340 -9.63 2.69 18.59
N VAL A 341 -9.87 3.19 17.38
CA VAL A 341 -11.15 3.08 16.67
C VAL A 341 -10.93 2.42 15.32
N GLU A 342 -11.61 1.31 15.07
CA GLU A 342 -11.47 0.52 13.84
C GLU A 342 -12.83 -0.03 13.40
N LEU A 343 -13.08 0.01 12.09
CA LEU A 343 -14.34 -0.46 11.50
C LEU A 343 -14.47 -1.99 11.55
N VAL A 344 -13.34 -2.69 11.37
CA VAL A 344 -13.29 -4.16 11.26
C VAL A 344 -13.22 -4.79 12.65
N ALA A 345 -14.32 -5.41 13.08
CA ALA A 345 -14.43 -5.99 14.43
C ALA A 345 -13.39 -7.10 14.73
N SER A 346 -12.92 -7.85 13.74
CA SER A 346 -11.84 -8.83 13.91
C SER A 346 -10.50 -8.16 14.19
N ALA A 347 -10.19 -7.05 13.53
CA ALA A 347 -8.99 -6.27 13.79
C ALA A 347 -8.99 -5.65 15.20
N VAL A 348 -10.16 -5.20 15.69
CA VAL A 348 -10.32 -4.73 17.08
C VAL A 348 -10.03 -5.83 18.10
N LYS A 349 -10.50 -7.07 17.83
CA LYS A 349 -10.17 -8.23 18.67
C LYS A 349 -8.67 -8.53 18.66
N ASP A 350 -8.04 -8.42 17.50
CA ASP A 350 -6.60 -8.59 17.36
C ASP A 350 -5.84 -7.50 18.12
N ALA A 351 -6.25 -6.23 18.02
CA ALA A 351 -5.67 -5.12 18.77
C ALA A 351 -5.75 -5.35 20.29
N ALA A 352 -6.90 -5.76 20.79
CA ALA A 352 -7.07 -6.08 22.21
C ALA A 352 -6.23 -7.31 22.64
N THR A 353 -6.03 -8.28 21.75
CA THR A 353 -5.17 -9.43 22.01
C THR A 353 -3.69 -9.02 22.04
N ASN A 354 -3.26 -8.17 21.12
CA ASN A 354 -1.91 -7.62 21.07
C ASN A 354 -1.61 -6.75 22.29
N ALA A 355 -2.57 -5.93 22.75
CA ALA A 355 -2.43 -5.16 23.99
C ALA A 355 -2.15 -6.06 25.20
N ARG A 356 -2.96 -7.11 25.37
CA ARG A 356 -2.77 -8.08 26.48
C ARG A 356 -1.46 -8.83 26.38
N ALA A 357 -1.06 -9.26 25.19
CA ALA A 357 0.19 -10.01 24.97
C ALA A 357 1.43 -9.18 25.30
N ASN A 358 1.34 -7.84 25.20
CA ASN A 358 2.40 -6.89 25.53
C ASN A 358 2.19 -6.20 26.88
N GLU A 359 1.28 -6.68 27.73
CA GLU A 359 1.00 -6.15 29.08
C GLU A 359 0.61 -4.64 29.08
N ILE A 360 0.01 -4.17 27.97
CA ILE A 360 -0.45 -2.77 27.82
C ILE A 360 -1.87 -2.65 28.38
N ALA A 361 -2.00 -2.03 29.55
CA ALA A 361 -3.26 -1.89 30.28
C ALA A 361 -4.01 -0.58 29.99
N ASN A 362 -3.33 0.43 29.46
CA ASN A 362 -3.87 1.77 29.19
C ASN A 362 -4.37 1.96 27.75
N ALA A 363 -4.58 0.87 27.00
CA ALA A 363 -5.14 0.91 25.65
C ALA A 363 -6.52 0.20 25.61
N ARG A 364 -7.52 0.84 25.01
CA ARG A 364 -8.81 0.23 24.72
C ARG A 364 -9.18 0.42 23.25
N PHE A 365 -9.99 -0.49 22.70
CA PHE A 365 -10.33 -0.50 21.29
C PHE A 365 -11.84 -0.59 21.09
N ILE A 366 -12.35 0.20 20.12
CA ILE A 366 -13.78 0.33 19.82
C ILE A 366 -14.02 -0.08 18.37
N ALA A 367 -14.88 -1.06 18.16
CA ALA A 367 -15.32 -1.47 16.83
C ALA A 367 -16.43 -0.54 16.34
N GLY A 368 -16.19 0.16 15.21
CA GLY A 368 -17.20 1.04 14.63
C GLY A 368 -16.63 2.03 13.64
N ASP A 369 -17.54 2.67 12.91
CA ASP A 369 -17.18 3.80 12.04
C ASP A 369 -16.67 4.97 12.89
N VAL A 370 -15.55 5.56 12.48
CA VAL A 370 -14.89 6.68 13.19
C VAL A 370 -15.86 7.84 13.47
N ARG A 371 -16.75 8.15 12.54
CA ARG A 371 -17.64 9.31 12.65
C ARG A 371 -18.66 9.21 13.80
N PRO A 372 -19.49 8.14 13.95
CA PRO A 372 -20.38 7.99 15.10
C PRO A 372 -19.59 7.79 16.40
N VAL A 373 -18.51 7.00 16.40
CA VAL A 373 -17.71 6.75 17.61
C VAL A 373 -17.13 8.05 18.16
N LEU A 374 -16.55 8.93 17.33
CA LEU A 374 -16.06 10.23 17.79
C LEU A 374 -17.18 11.12 18.35
N LYS A 375 -18.39 11.04 17.78
CA LYS A 375 -19.54 11.78 18.33
C LYS A 375 -19.92 11.30 19.72
N ASP A 376 -19.93 9.99 19.92
CA ASP A 376 -20.30 9.37 21.21
C ASP A 376 -19.22 9.64 22.27
N LEU A 377 -17.95 9.54 21.91
CA LEU A 377 -16.83 9.91 22.78
C LEU A 377 -16.86 11.39 23.17
N ALA A 378 -17.17 12.29 22.25
CA ALA A 378 -17.29 13.73 22.53
C ALA A 378 -18.48 14.06 23.44
N ALA A 379 -19.53 13.23 23.46
CA ALA A 379 -20.68 13.40 24.37
C ALA A 379 -20.37 12.90 25.79
N ALA A 380 -19.38 12.02 25.96
CA ALA A 380 -18.95 11.53 27.26
C ALA A 380 -18.00 12.54 27.94
N ALA A 381 -18.32 12.92 29.18
CA ALA A 381 -17.51 13.89 29.90
C ALA A 381 -16.07 13.40 30.12
N GLY A 382 -15.09 14.22 29.75
CA GLY A 382 -13.68 13.91 29.92
C GLY A 382 -13.06 12.98 28.87
N GLU A 383 -13.75 12.70 27.78
CA GLU A 383 -13.30 11.81 26.70
C GLU A 383 -12.67 12.55 25.50
N SER A 384 -12.20 13.79 25.65
CA SER A 384 -11.54 14.51 24.56
C SER A 384 -10.09 14.07 24.38
N PRO A 385 -9.59 13.89 23.14
CA PRO A 385 -8.20 13.57 22.87
C PRO A 385 -7.29 14.79 22.97
N ASP A 386 -6.08 14.62 23.47
CA ASP A 386 -5.01 15.61 23.31
C ASP A 386 -4.31 15.49 21.97
N VAL A 387 -4.17 14.26 21.48
CA VAL A 387 -3.55 13.93 20.22
C VAL A 387 -4.44 12.94 19.46
N VAL A 388 -4.63 13.18 18.18
CA VAL A 388 -5.23 12.22 17.25
C VAL A 388 -4.14 11.72 16.31
N VAL A 389 -3.98 10.40 16.23
CA VAL A 389 -3.21 9.74 15.16
C VAL A 389 -4.21 9.10 14.21
N VAL A 390 -4.00 9.24 12.92
CA VAL A 390 -4.88 8.63 11.92
C VAL A 390 -4.08 8.06 10.75
N ASP A 391 -4.33 6.80 10.40
CA ASP A 391 -3.75 6.09 9.23
C ASP A 391 -4.90 5.55 8.37
N PRO A 392 -5.52 6.41 7.53
CA PRO A 392 -6.69 6.01 6.75
C PRO A 392 -6.30 5.20 5.51
N PRO A 393 -7.26 4.47 4.91
CA PRO A 393 -7.04 3.81 3.63
C PRO A 393 -6.77 4.83 2.51
N ARG A 394 -6.31 4.35 1.34
CA ARG A 394 -5.94 5.16 0.16
C ARG A 394 -6.97 6.19 -0.28
N ALA A 395 -8.24 5.97 0.02
CA ALA A 395 -9.33 6.91 -0.28
C ALA A 395 -9.30 8.17 0.60
N GLY A 396 -8.47 8.18 1.65
CA GLY A 396 -8.43 9.24 2.65
C GLY A 396 -9.67 9.24 3.55
N LEU A 397 -9.86 10.33 4.29
CA LEU A 397 -11.01 10.52 5.16
C LEU A 397 -12.15 11.23 4.43
N SER A 398 -13.39 10.86 4.75
CA SER A 398 -14.53 11.64 4.28
C SER A 398 -14.57 13.02 4.96
N LYS A 399 -15.11 14.02 4.29
CA LYS A 399 -15.27 15.39 4.85
C LYS A 399 -15.93 15.39 6.23
N LYS A 400 -16.89 14.47 6.46
CA LYS A 400 -17.58 14.34 7.76
C LYS A 400 -16.71 13.77 8.86
N VAL A 401 -15.78 12.88 8.53
CA VAL A 401 -14.80 12.35 9.50
C VAL A 401 -13.79 13.45 9.85
N VAL A 402 -13.26 14.16 8.85
CA VAL A 402 -12.37 15.32 9.07
C VAL A 402 -13.03 16.35 9.98
N GLN A 403 -14.31 16.69 9.73
CA GLN A 403 -15.09 17.56 10.58
C GLN A 403 -15.14 17.05 12.03
N ARG A 404 -15.41 15.76 12.26
CA ARG A 404 -15.47 15.18 13.62
C ARG A 404 -14.11 15.21 14.34
N ILE A 405 -13.02 14.99 13.62
CA ILE A 405 -11.68 15.14 14.17
C ILE A 405 -11.44 16.58 14.60
N GLY A 406 -11.78 17.55 13.77
CA GLY A 406 -11.68 18.97 14.11
C GLY A 406 -12.55 19.37 15.32
N GLU A 407 -13.80 18.88 15.39
CA GLU A 407 -14.72 19.10 16.51
C GLU A 407 -14.23 18.46 17.82
N ALA A 408 -13.53 17.31 17.77
CA ALA A 408 -12.89 16.69 18.93
C ALA A 408 -11.75 17.57 19.49
N ASN A 409 -11.26 18.51 18.69
CA ASN A 409 -10.39 19.59 19.07
C ASN A 409 -9.06 19.18 19.72
N PRO A 410 -8.33 18.16 19.21
CA PRO A 410 -7.02 17.79 19.73
C PRO A 410 -6.01 18.93 19.56
N LYS A 411 -4.98 18.94 20.38
CA LYS A 411 -3.86 19.88 20.23
C LYS A 411 -3.02 19.58 18.99
N ARG A 412 -2.89 18.29 18.64
CA ARG A 412 -2.12 17.80 17.51
C ARG A 412 -2.87 16.69 16.79
N ILE A 413 -2.74 16.69 15.45
CA ILE A 413 -3.21 15.62 14.58
C ILE A 413 -1.98 15.11 13.82
N VAL A 414 -1.65 13.84 14.01
CA VAL A 414 -0.60 13.12 13.28
C VAL A 414 -1.28 12.30 12.19
N TYR A 415 -1.15 12.72 10.96
CA TYR A 415 -1.78 12.07 9.81
C TYR A 415 -0.75 11.24 9.04
N VAL A 416 -0.82 9.92 9.13
CA VAL A 416 -0.06 8.98 8.30
C VAL A 416 -0.81 8.80 6.99
N SER A 417 -0.12 8.82 5.85
CA SER A 417 -0.81 8.80 4.56
C SER A 417 -0.02 8.07 3.48
N CYS A 418 -0.66 7.08 2.86
CA CYS A 418 -0.16 6.44 1.63
C CYS A 418 -0.64 7.15 0.34
N ASN A 419 -1.34 8.28 0.45
CA ASN A 419 -1.86 9.01 -0.69
C ASN A 419 -1.89 10.52 -0.45
N PRO A 420 -0.87 11.27 -0.87
CA PRO A 420 -0.80 12.71 -0.65
C PRO A 420 -1.94 13.48 -1.35
N THR A 421 -2.55 12.91 -2.41
CA THR A 421 -3.66 13.57 -3.13
C THR A 421 -4.97 13.55 -2.35
N THR A 422 -5.11 12.65 -1.37
CA THR A 422 -6.25 12.63 -0.43
C THR A 422 -5.92 13.28 0.90
N LEU A 423 -4.66 13.23 1.34
CA LEU A 423 -4.17 13.98 2.49
C LEU A 423 -4.37 15.50 2.28
N ALA A 424 -3.98 16.02 1.11
CA ALA A 424 -4.01 17.45 0.82
C ALA A 424 -5.38 18.10 1.07
N PRO A 425 -6.51 17.62 0.50
CA PRO A 425 -7.83 18.20 0.79
C PRO A 425 -8.30 17.97 2.23
N ASN A 426 -7.90 16.85 2.88
CA ASN A 426 -8.24 16.60 4.28
C ASN A 426 -7.51 17.59 5.21
N ALA A 427 -6.23 17.83 5.00
CA ALA A 427 -5.45 18.81 5.75
C ALA A 427 -5.96 20.23 5.49
N ALA A 428 -6.28 20.59 4.22
CA ALA A 428 -6.85 21.88 3.88
C ALA A 428 -8.16 22.15 4.62
N GLN A 429 -9.04 21.16 4.76
CA GLN A 429 -10.28 21.28 5.51
C GLN A 429 -10.01 21.54 7.01
N LEU A 430 -9.06 20.84 7.63
CA LEU A 430 -8.68 21.08 9.03
C LEU A 430 -8.12 22.49 9.25
N VAL A 431 -7.31 22.96 8.29
CA VAL A 431 -6.75 24.32 8.35
C VAL A 431 -7.84 25.37 8.17
N ALA A 432 -8.70 25.24 7.15
CA ALA A 432 -9.70 26.26 6.83
C ALA A 432 -10.86 26.32 7.82
N ASP A 433 -11.34 25.14 8.29
CA ASP A 433 -12.61 25.06 9.03
C ASP A 433 -12.42 24.89 10.55
N HIS A 434 -11.22 24.47 11.01
CA HIS A 434 -11.03 24.02 12.40
C HIS A 434 -9.84 24.66 13.12
N GLY A 435 -9.17 25.63 12.51
CA GLY A 435 -8.09 26.40 13.18
C GLY A 435 -6.83 25.60 13.43
N TYR A 436 -6.45 24.70 12.48
CA TYR A 436 -5.16 24.05 12.49
C TYR A 436 -4.19 24.69 11.52
N ALA A 437 -2.91 24.49 11.74
CA ALA A 437 -1.86 24.74 10.76
C ALA A 437 -1.17 23.41 10.42
N LEU A 438 -0.93 23.14 9.15
CA LEU A 438 0.02 22.11 8.73
C LEU A 438 1.41 22.65 9.03
N THR A 439 2.15 22.05 9.94
CA THR A 439 3.46 22.57 10.39
C THR A 439 4.63 21.79 9.83
N ARG A 440 4.53 20.46 9.78
CA ARG A 440 5.60 19.57 9.33
C ARG A 440 5.06 18.44 8.47
N VAL A 441 5.83 18.04 7.48
CA VAL A 441 5.54 16.84 6.67
C VAL A 441 6.85 16.11 6.41
N ARG A 442 6.89 14.82 6.72
CA ARG A 442 8.05 13.98 6.46
C ARG A 442 7.69 12.78 5.61
N PRO A 443 8.24 12.68 4.40
CA PRO A 443 8.11 11.48 3.57
C PRO A 443 8.89 10.30 4.15
N VAL A 444 8.38 9.07 3.94
CA VAL A 444 9.06 7.82 4.33
C VAL A 444 8.96 6.84 3.15
N ASP A 445 10.08 6.33 2.67
CA ASP A 445 10.06 5.37 1.56
C ASP A 445 9.80 3.94 2.04
N MET A 446 8.54 3.63 2.26
CA MET A 446 8.07 2.28 2.62
C MET A 446 8.21 1.26 1.48
N PHE A 447 8.24 1.74 0.23
CA PHE A 447 8.09 0.89 -0.97
C PHE A 447 9.08 1.27 -2.06
N PRO A 448 10.41 1.07 -1.84
CA PRO A 448 11.40 1.29 -2.89
C PRO A 448 11.10 0.47 -4.15
N GLN A 449 11.59 0.91 -5.29
CA GLN A 449 11.35 0.36 -6.63
C GLN A 449 9.89 0.46 -7.11
N THR A 450 9.04 1.16 -6.38
CA THR A 450 7.62 1.32 -6.70
C THR A 450 7.19 2.79 -6.62
N PRO A 451 6.11 3.19 -7.31
CA PRO A 451 5.57 4.55 -7.22
C PRO A 451 4.76 4.83 -5.95
N HIS A 452 4.73 3.90 -5.00
CA HIS A 452 4.01 4.09 -3.76
C HIS A 452 4.75 5.07 -2.84
N ILE A 453 3.97 5.92 -2.18
CA ILE A 453 4.45 7.01 -1.33
C ILE A 453 3.82 6.84 0.04
N GLU A 454 4.59 7.11 1.09
CA GLU A 454 4.11 7.28 2.45
C GLU A 454 4.66 8.60 3.01
N CYS A 455 3.87 9.26 3.83
CA CYS A 455 4.32 10.42 4.59
C CYS A 455 3.56 10.56 5.90
N VAL A 456 4.17 11.26 6.85
CA VAL A 456 3.53 11.68 8.09
C VAL A 456 3.40 13.19 8.05
N ALA A 457 2.21 13.70 8.31
CA ALA A 457 1.91 15.13 8.40
C ALA A 457 1.50 15.49 9.83
N LEU A 458 2.05 16.59 10.34
CA LEU A 458 1.69 17.17 11.63
C LEU A 458 0.81 18.40 11.41
N LEU A 459 -0.40 18.35 11.96
CA LEU A 459 -1.24 19.54 12.07
C LEU A 459 -1.35 19.93 13.56
N GLU A 460 -1.07 21.18 13.85
CA GLU A 460 -1.11 21.74 15.19
C GLU A 460 -2.20 22.80 15.25
N ARG A 461 -2.90 22.83 16.37
CA ARG A 461 -3.95 23.83 16.58
C ARG A 461 -3.31 25.20 16.76
N THR A 462 -3.79 26.18 15.98
CA THR A 462 -3.42 27.58 16.16
C THR A 462 -4.11 28.13 17.40
N ALA A 463 -3.35 28.97 18.15
CA ALA A 463 -3.82 29.55 19.43
C ALA A 463 -5.03 30.48 19.24
#